data_abcae2da14173830f5453cdaadedf6cd
#
_entry.id   abcae2da14173830f5453cdaadedf6cd
#
_cell.length_a   1.000
_cell.length_b   1.000
_cell.length_c   1.000
_cell.angle_alpha   90.00
_cell.angle_beta   90.00
_cell.angle_gamma   90.00
#
_symmetry.space_group_name_H-M   'P 1'
#
loop_
_entity.id
_entity.type
_entity.pdbx_description
1 polymer ?
#
loop_
_entity_poly.entity_id
_entity_poly.type
_entity_poly.pdbx_seq_one_letter_code
_entity_poly.pdbx_strand_id
1 'polypeptide(L)'
;MLSFLSRLTGVESKDASLKILMDRDYVFLRGTADEANEQALRGVLSLCLPSTQPVVGVRLRLDGFLRRRDHDIGCKSSEGSTTVRVFEYEWPPFLTDHGHTDLHSSSPDTTTHEWPFELSIPGDTPETFQGCSRCSITYQLTATTIRSTTSSATPQTYKTIRINRTLPSSAFELMDPVTVEGTWGEKLRYSISIGHRAIALGTAIPLEMRFAPLEEGTRISQAKCQLLESHKVKAGKSQQTTFVGDRDVAGWKTPINNHENLEQRFYKTMQSLPLPAEPKECSPDMESYDISMTHLLSIEVTVQDSDNSPFANKYRASLPVVLFASPQMPIDANNKFVRSTCPNINEDFPELSI
;
A
#
# COMPACT_ATOMS: atom_id res chain seq x y z
N MET A 1 15.08 34.26 16.23
CA MET A 1 15.10 35.61 15.65
C MET A 1 16.26 35.79 14.65
N LEU A 2 16.65 34.74 13.91
CA LEU A 2 17.76 34.75 12.94
C LEU A 2 17.38 34.23 11.53
N SER A 3 16.10 33.94 11.28
CA SER A 3 15.64 33.41 9.98
C SER A 3 14.95 34.44 9.06
N PHE A 4 14.88 35.71 9.46
CA PHE A 4 14.19 36.76 8.71
C PHE A 4 15.10 37.70 7.89
N LEU A 5 16.39 37.57 8.00
CA LEU A 5 17.35 38.49 7.32
C LEU A 5 17.91 37.96 5.98
N SER A 6 17.68 36.69 5.62
CA SER A 6 18.17 36.15 4.34
C SER A 6 17.26 36.45 3.12
N ARG A 7 16.12 37.12 3.31
CA ARG A 7 15.18 37.48 2.22
C ARG A 7 15.39 38.86 1.58
N LEU A 8 16.35 39.61 2.03
CA LEU A 8 16.54 40.99 1.57
C LEU A 8 17.82 41.25 0.74
N THR A 9 18.65 40.25 0.53
CA THR A 9 19.84 40.40 -0.30
C THR A 9 19.86 39.44 -1.44
N GLY A 10 19.01 39.41 -2.37
CA GLY A 10 18.92 38.59 -3.62
C GLY A 10 20.21 37.88 -4.13
N VAL A 11 21.05 37.39 -3.22
CA VAL A 11 22.16 36.48 -3.48
C VAL A 11 21.58 35.09 -3.28
N GLU A 12 21.10 34.43 -4.36
CA GLU A 12 20.97 32.99 -4.38
C GLU A 12 22.29 32.39 -3.94
N SER A 13 22.35 31.80 -2.75
CA SER A 13 23.51 31.04 -2.32
C SER A 13 23.68 29.91 -3.33
N LYS A 14 24.75 29.96 -4.13
CA LYS A 14 25.14 28.92 -5.09
C LYS A 14 25.64 27.68 -4.31
N ASP A 15 24.73 27.03 -3.54
CA ASP A 15 25.06 25.83 -2.80
C ASP A 15 25.01 24.61 -3.72
N ALA A 16 25.88 23.63 -3.45
CA ALA A 16 25.85 22.35 -4.15
C ALA A 16 24.47 21.69 -3.99
N SER A 17 23.88 21.26 -5.09
CA SER A 17 22.59 20.58 -5.14
C SER A 17 22.77 19.15 -5.60
N LEU A 18 22.36 18.18 -4.76
CA LEU A 18 22.33 16.75 -5.08
C LEU A 18 20.88 16.28 -5.17
N LYS A 19 20.50 15.62 -6.27
CA LYS A 19 19.16 15.13 -6.52
C LYS A 19 19.17 13.68 -6.99
N ILE A 20 18.16 12.92 -6.58
CA ILE A 20 17.85 11.58 -7.10
C ILE A 20 16.57 11.72 -7.94
N LEU A 21 16.70 11.54 -9.25
CA LEU A 21 15.60 11.56 -10.21
C LEU A 21 15.28 10.13 -10.56
N MET A 22 14.04 9.68 -10.28
CA MET A 22 13.59 8.33 -10.54
C MET A 22 12.68 8.30 -11.75
N ASP A 23 12.79 7.25 -12.57
CA ASP A 23 11.80 6.97 -13.62
C ASP A 23 10.44 6.68 -12.97
N ARG A 24 10.47 5.85 -11.93
CA ARG A 24 9.34 5.55 -11.03
C ARG A 24 9.90 5.32 -9.62
N ASP A 25 9.21 5.83 -8.61
CA ASP A 25 9.60 5.61 -7.20
C ASP A 25 8.95 4.36 -6.59
N TYR A 26 8.49 3.45 -7.44
CA TYR A 26 7.91 2.17 -7.08
C TYR A 26 8.32 1.04 -8.05
N VAL A 27 8.29 -0.18 -7.52
CA VAL A 27 8.50 -1.44 -8.27
C VAL A 27 7.33 -2.35 -8.00
N PHE A 28 6.86 -3.11 -9.02
CA PHE A 28 5.85 -4.15 -8.85
C PHE A 28 6.47 -5.53 -9.09
N LEU A 29 6.50 -6.36 -8.04
CA LEU A 29 6.84 -7.77 -8.10
C LEU A 29 5.55 -8.57 -8.29
N ARG A 30 5.55 -9.54 -9.22
CA ARG A 30 4.35 -10.31 -9.57
C ARG A 30 4.40 -11.71 -8.96
N GLY A 31 3.41 -12.05 -8.15
CA GLY A 31 3.30 -13.36 -7.49
C GLY A 31 3.97 -13.43 -6.12
N THR A 32 4.15 -14.64 -5.63
CA THR A 32 4.82 -14.91 -4.36
C THR A 32 6.32 -14.63 -4.44
N ALA A 33 7.03 -14.70 -3.31
CA ALA A 33 8.48 -14.53 -3.27
C ALA A 33 9.21 -15.56 -4.16
N ASP A 34 8.68 -16.79 -4.24
CA ASP A 34 9.29 -17.89 -5.01
C ASP A 34 8.96 -17.82 -6.51
N GLU A 35 7.90 -17.11 -6.90
CA GLU A 35 7.43 -17.03 -8.30
C GLU A 35 7.83 -15.73 -8.99
N ALA A 36 8.05 -14.66 -8.23
CA ALA A 36 8.28 -13.35 -8.80
C ALA A 36 9.63 -13.24 -9.50
N ASN A 37 9.60 -12.71 -10.72
CA ASN A 37 10.82 -12.32 -11.43
C ASN A 37 11.35 -11.00 -10.87
N GLU A 38 12.65 -10.80 -11.05
CA GLU A 38 13.30 -9.53 -10.75
C GLU A 38 12.73 -8.37 -11.57
N GLN A 39 12.77 -7.17 -11.00
CA GLN A 39 12.27 -5.95 -11.63
C GLN A 39 13.28 -4.82 -11.55
N ALA A 40 13.43 -4.07 -12.64
CA ALA A 40 14.41 -2.99 -12.71
C ALA A 40 13.91 -1.73 -11.98
N LEU A 41 14.77 -1.20 -11.11
CA LEU A 41 14.68 0.14 -10.53
C LEU A 41 15.67 1.05 -11.24
N ARG A 42 15.20 2.16 -11.84
CA ARG A 42 16.02 3.05 -12.67
C ARG A 42 15.88 4.50 -12.26
N GLY A 43 16.94 5.25 -12.49
CA GLY A 43 16.95 6.68 -12.25
C GLY A 43 18.27 7.34 -12.67
N VAL A 44 18.37 8.61 -12.35
CA VAL A 44 19.55 9.45 -12.62
C VAL A 44 19.94 10.19 -11.34
N LEU A 45 21.23 10.15 -10.99
CA LEU A 45 21.81 11.06 -10.01
C LEU A 45 22.18 12.36 -10.73
N SER A 46 21.77 13.50 -10.19
CA SER A 46 22.13 14.83 -10.71
C SER A 46 22.80 15.62 -9.60
N LEU A 47 24.04 16.04 -9.85
CA LEU A 47 24.86 16.83 -8.96
C LEU A 47 25.23 18.14 -9.63
N CYS A 48 24.73 19.26 -9.12
CA CYS A 48 25.12 20.60 -9.54
C CYS A 48 26.13 21.18 -8.53
N LEU A 49 27.29 21.53 -9.02
CA LEU A 49 28.42 22.04 -8.19
C LEU A 49 28.83 23.45 -8.61
N PRO A 50 29.04 24.37 -7.67
CA PRO A 50 29.85 25.55 -7.90
C PRO A 50 31.29 25.15 -8.22
N SER A 51 31.94 25.84 -9.15
CA SER A 51 33.31 25.55 -9.64
C SER A 51 34.39 25.51 -8.53
N THR A 52 34.07 25.99 -7.33
CA THR A 52 34.98 26.10 -6.20
C THR A 52 34.89 24.92 -5.21
N GLN A 53 33.97 23.96 -5.38
CA GLN A 53 33.77 22.89 -4.40
C GLN A 53 34.53 21.60 -4.76
N PRO A 54 35.38 21.05 -3.85
CA PRO A 54 36.15 19.84 -4.12
C PRO A 54 35.32 18.57 -3.86
N VAL A 55 34.33 18.26 -4.73
CA VAL A 55 33.59 17.01 -4.71
C VAL A 55 34.20 16.04 -5.73
N VAL A 56 34.50 14.83 -5.29
CA VAL A 56 35.14 13.79 -6.11
C VAL A 56 34.08 12.86 -6.73
N GLY A 57 32.90 12.79 -6.14
CA GLY A 57 31.83 11.91 -6.64
C GLY A 57 30.63 11.80 -5.71
N VAL A 58 29.77 10.82 -5.99
CA VAL A 58 28.56 10.51 -5.22
C VAL A 58 28.54 9.03 -4.88
N ARG A 59 28.19 8.70 -3.64
CA ARG A 59 27.85 7.34 -3.19
C ARG A 59 26.35 7.21 -3.19
N LEU A 60 25.81 6.15 -3.77
CA LEU A 60 24.39 5.80 -3.78
C LEU A 60 24.18 4.45 -3.10
N ARG A 61 23.21 4.38 -2.20
CA ARG A 61 22.85 3.13 -1.50
C ARG A 61 21.33 3.02 -1.36
N LEU A 62 20.82 1.82 -1.55
CA LEU A 62 19.45 1.43 -1.26
C LEU A 62 19.42 0.54 -0.03
N ASP A 63 18.70 0.96 1.00
CA ASP A 63 18.49 0.21 2.22
C ASP A 63 17.01 -0.14 2.40
N GLY A 64 16.72 -1.38 2.82
CA GLY A 64 15.41 -1.83 3.27
C GLY A 64 15.44 -2.15 4.77
N PHE A 65 14.48 -1.64 5.52
CA PHE A 65 14.39 -1.82 6.97
C PHE A 65 13.04 -2.37 7.40
N LEU A 66 13.07 -3.47 8.14
CA LEU A 66 11.96 -3.95 8.94
C LEU A 66 12.08 -3.34 10.35
N ARG A 67 11.09 -2.58 10.76
CA ARG A 67 10.97 -2.06 12.13
C ARG A 67 9.87 -2.81 12.85
N ARG A 68 10.17 -3.32 14.05
CA ARG A 68 9.21 -3.97 14.96
C ARG A 68 9.22 -3.23 16.29
N ARG A 69 8.03 -3.03 16.87
CA ARG A 69 7.87 -2.52 18.23
C ARG A 69 7.41 -3.69 19.11
N ASP A 70 8.26 -4.10 20.01
CA ASP A 70 7.93 -5.12 20.99
C ASP A 70 7.15 -4.47 22.13
N HIS A 71 5.93 -4.92 22.32
CA HIS A 71 5.11 -4.52 23.44
C HIS A 71 4.99 -5.74 24.36
N ASP A 72 5.80 -5.80 25.41
CA ASP A 72 5.62 -6.77 26.48
C ASP A 72 4.29 -6.50 27.21
N ILE A 73 3.38 -7.47 27.13
CA ILE A 73 2.14 -7.46 27.88
C ILE A 73 2.52 -7.64 29.36
N GLY A 74 2.73 -6.55 30.07
CA GLY A 74 2.95 -6.56 31.51
C GLY A 74 4.09 -5.73 32.08
N CYS A 75 5.02 -5.23 31.29
CA CYS A 75 6.09 -4.35 31.78
C CYS A 75 5.88 -2.89 31.38
N LYS A 76 5.73 -2.00 32.35
CA LYS A 76 5.60 -0.55 32.16
C LYS A 76 6.91 0.16 31.80
N SER A 77 7.97 -0.57 31.45
CA SER A 77 9.29 0.00 31.20
C SER A 77 9.90 -0.56 29.94
N SER A 78 10.17 0.33 28.99
CA SER A 78 10.85 0.22 27.72
C SER A 78 10.02 -0.30 26.53
N GLU A 79 9.51 0.62 25.72
CA GLU A 79 9.18 0.35 24.31
C GLU A 79 10.47 -0.03 23.56
N GLY A 80 10.77 -1.32 23.48
CA GLY A 80 11.84 -1.84 22.64
C GLY A 80 11.44 -1.71 21.17
N SER A 81 12.19 -0.99 20.36
CA SER A 81 12.06 -0.98 18.91
C SER A 81 13.25 -1.72 18.31
N THR A 82 12.98 -2.81 17.60
CA THR A 82 13.99 -3.57 16.87
C THR A 82 13.95 -3.15 15.39
N THR A 83 15.10 -2.79 14.84
CA THR A 83 15.25 -2.51 13.40
C THR A 83 16.18 -3.55 12.81
N VAL A 84 15.69 -4.26 11.79
CA VAL A 84 16.45 -5.25 11.03
C VAL A 84 16.59 -4.77 9.61
N ARG A 85 17.82 -4.82 9.06
CA ARG A 85 18.04 -4.56 7.63
C ARG A 85 17.62 -5.80 6.85
N VAL A 86 16.64 -5.63 5.92
CA VAL A 86 16.08 -6.71 5.08
C VAL A 86 16.58 -6.63 3.64
N PHE A 87 17.16 -5.49 3.26
CA PHE A 87 17.76 -5.28 1.95
C PHE A 87 18.91 -4.26 2.05
N GLU A 88 19.98 -4.47 1.28
CA GLU A 88 21.09 -3.54 1.14
C GLU A 88 21.71 -3.70 -0.24
N TYR A 89 21.90 -2.59 -0.94
CA TYR A 89 22.69 -2.53 -2.16
C TYR A 89 23.39 -1.19 -2.24
N GLU A 90 24.69 -1.20 -2.53
CA GLU A 90 25.51 -0.02 -2.74
C GLU A 90 26.11 -0.07 -4.14
N TRP A 91 25.86 0.97 -4.93
CA TRP A 91 26.48 1.11 -6.24
C TRP A 91 27.96 1.47 -6.12
N PRO A 92 28.78 1.10 -7.11
CA PRO A 92 30.12 1.67 -7.23
C PRO A 92 30.05 3.20 -7.20
N PRO A 93 31.01 3.90 -6.59
CA PRO A 93 31.00 5.35 -6.52
C PRO A 93 30.93 5.99 -7.90
N PHE A 94 30.02 6.95 -8.07
CA PHE A 94 29.90 7.76 -9.27
C PHE A 94 30.91 8.91 -9.18
N LEU A 95 31.95 8.85 -10.01
CA LEU A 95 33.04 9.83 -9.98
C LEU A 95 32.79 10.98 -10.95
N THR A 96 33.17 12.18 -10.57
CA THR A 96 33.00 13.40 -11.41
C THR A 96 33.80 13.33 -12.70
N ASP A 97 34.91 12.58 -12.73
CA ASP A 97 35.75 12.40 -13.93
C ASP A 97 35.08 11.49 -15.00
N HIS A 98 34.02 10.73 -14.63
CA HIS A 98 33.31 9.82 -15.51
C HIS A 98 31.84 10.24 -15.77
N GLY A 99 31.40 11.38 -15.25
CA GLY A 99 30.04 11.90 -15.46
C GLY A 99 29.85 12.54 -16.83
N HIS A 100 28.66 12.39 -17.42
CA HIS A 100 28.29 13.26 -18.53
C HIS A 100 28.18 14.68 -18.01
N THR A 101 28.99 15.57 -18.54
CA THR A 101 28.94 17.00 -18.23
C THR A 101 28.05 17.66 -19.26
N ASP A 102 26.85 18.12 -18.86
CA ASP A 102 26.03 18.95 -19.74
C ASP A 102 26.70 20.31 -19.96
N LEU A 103 27.16 20.54 -21.18
CA LEU A 103 27.72 21.82 -21.63
C LEU A 103 26.66 22.95 -21.74
N HIS A 104 25.39 22.65 -21.44
CA HIS A 104 24.30 23.62 -21.43
C HIS A 104 24.00 24.23 -20.06
N SER A 105 24.99 24.28 -19.18
CA SER A 105 24.91 25.03 -17.93
C SER A 105 24.59 26.49 -18.20
N SER A 106 23.44 26.96 -17.76
CA SER A 106 22.95 28.35 -17.94
C SER A 106 23.77 29.38 -17.13
N SER A 107 24.85 28.97 -16.49
CA SER A 107 25.75 29.85 -15.72
C SER A 107 27.18 29.37 -15.85
N PRO A 108 28.18 30.28 -16.13
CA PRO A 108 29.58 29.92 -16.28
C PRO A 108 30.26 29.42 -14.99
N ASP A 109 29.59 29.54 -13.85
CA ASP A 109 30.18 29.24 -12.51
C ASP A 109 29.67 27.90 -11.91
N THR A 110 28.86 27.13 -12.63
CA THR A 110 28.32 25.84 -12.09
C THR A 110 28.49 24.70 -13.10
N THR A 111 28.88 23.53 -12.60
CA THR A 111 29.01 22.30 -13.40
C THR A 111 27.96 21.30 -12.93
N THR A 112 27.20 20.73 -13.87
CA THR A 112 26.22 19.66 -13.59
C THR A 112 26.77 18.33 -14.07
N HIS A 113 26.77 17.32 -13.21
CA HIS A 113 27.11 15.94 -13.52
C HIS A 113 25.88 15.08 -13.38
N GLU A 114 25.66 14.18 -14.35
CA GLU A 114 24.55 13.24 -14.34
C GLU A 114 25.06 11.83 -14.55
N TRP A 115 24.54 10.89 -13.74
CA TRP A 115 24.86 9.47 -13.82
C TRP A 115 23.58 8.64 -13.78
N PRO A 116 23.26 7.91 -14.87
CA PRO A 116 22.20 6.93 -14.84
C PRO A 116 22.58 5.77 -13.91
N PHE A 117 21.60 5.23 -13.22
CA PHE A 117 21.76 4.03 -12.40
C PHE A 117 20.59 3.07 -12.60
N GLU A 118 20.91 1.80 -12.46
CA GLU A 118 19.92 0.71 -12.53
C GLU A 118 20.25 -0.32 -11.46
N LEU A 119 19.20 -0.96 -10.93
CA LEU A 119 19.30 -2.09 -10.03
C LEU A 119 18.17 -3.07 -10.33
N SER A 120 18.51 -4.34 -10.49
CA SER A 120 17.52 -5.42 -10.52
C SER A 120 17.11 -5.76 -9.09
N ILE A 121 15.86 -5.49 -8.74
CA ILE A 121 15.26 -5.84 -7.44
C ILE A 121 14.85 -7.32 -7.52
N PRO A 122 15.40 -8.21 -6.67
CA PRO A 122 15.05 -9.62 -6.66
C PRO A 122 13.57 -9.86 -6.37
N GLY A 123 13.01 -10.93 -6.94
CA GLY A 123 11.59 -11.26 -6.78
C GLY A 123 11.19 -11.63 -5.36
N ASP A 124 12.12 -12.13 -4.56
CA ASP A 124 11.94 -12.47 -3.14
C ASP A 124 12.04 -11.26 -2.19
N THR A 125 12.35 -10.06 -2.71
CA THR A 125 12.41 -8.85 -1.91
C THR A 125 11.06 -8.58 -1.24
N PRO A 126 11.03 -8.33 0.09
CA PRO A 126 9.78 -8.04 0.80
C PRO A 126 9.09 -6.79 0.26
N GLU A 127 7.78 -6.81 0.24
CA GLU A 127 7.01 -5.62 -0.12
C GLU A 127 7.07 -4.53 0.96
N THR A 128 6.93 -3.28 0.53
CA THR A 128 6.78 -2.14 1.43
C THR A 128 5.50 -2.28 2.24
N PHE A 129 5.64 -2.21 3.56
CA PHE A 129 4.53 -2.34 4.49
C PHE A 129 4.47 -1.13 5.43
N GLN A 130 3.32 -0.45 5.43
CA GLN A 130 3.01 0.68 6.30
C GLN A 130 1.51 0.61 6.63
N GLY A 131 1.15 0.86 7.86
CA GLY A 131 -0.26 0.81 8.29
C GLY A 131 -0.45 0.08 9.61
N CYS A 132 0.49 -0.76 10.01
CA CYS A 132 0.52 -1.34 11.34
C CYS A 132 1.35 -0.47 12.28
N SER A 133 0.82 -0.16 13.48
CA SER A 133 1.55 0.61 14.49
C SER A 133 2.77 -0.13 15.06
N ARG A 134 2.80 -1.46 14.89
CA ARG A 134 3.83 -2.33 15.51
C ARG A 134 4.92 -2.78 14.56
N CYS A 135 4.71 -2.75 13.25
CA CYS A 135 5.72 -3.14 12.29
C CYS A 135 5.60 -2.33 10.99
N SER A 136 6.74 -2.16 10.31
CA SER A 136 6.79 -1.55 8.99
C SER A 136 8.01 -2.06 8.22
N ILE A 137 7.87 -2.15 6.89
CA ILE A 137 8.97 -2.40 5.96
C ILE A 137 9.06 -1.19 5.04
N THR A 138 10.23 -0.55 5.01
CA THR A 138 10.46 0.68 4.24
C THR A 138 11.78 0.62 3.49
N TYR A 139 11.82 1.22 2.29
CA TYR A 139 13.02 1.30 1.46
C TYR A 139 13.40 2.74 1.21
N GLN A 140 14.70 3.03 1.27
CA GLN A 140 15.23 4.37 1.10
C GLN A 140 16.50 4.34 0.26
N LEU A 141 16.49 5.08 -0.84
CA LEU A 141 17.69 5.48 -1.56
C LEU A 141 18.34 6.66 -0.83
N THR A 142 19.64 6.57 -0.60
CA THR A 142 20.43 7.63 0.00
C THR A 142 21.61 7.96 -0.90
N ALA A 143 21.71 9.20 -1.36
CA ALA A 143 22.84 9.70 -2.09
C ALA A 143 23.64 10.66 -1.22
N THR A 144 24.98 10.49 -1.19
CA THR A 144 25.90 11.28 -0.37
C THR A 144 27.12 11.69 -1.21
N THR A 145 27.48 12.97 -1.22
CA THR A 145 28.66 13.43 -1.95
C THR A 145 29.97 12.94 -1.29
N ILE A 146 30.95 12.58 -2.11
CA ILE A 146 32.29 12.20 -1.68
C ILE A 146 33.21 13.44 -1.86
N ARG A 147 33.86 13.86 -0.81
CA ARG A 147 34.79 15.02 -0.82
C ARG A 147 36.20 14.59 -0.59
N SER A 148 37.15 15.37 -1.12
CA SER A 148 38.57 15.15 -0.88
C SER A 148 39.03 15.66 0.50
N THR A 149 38.24 16.50 1.18
CA THR A 149 38.53 17.08 2.49
C THR A 149 37.42 16.86 3.49
N THR A 150 37.72 16.64 4.76
CA THR A 150 36.78 16.24 5.83
C THR A 150 36.13 17.41 6.56
N SER A 151 36.31 18.65 6.15
CA SER A 151 36.05 19.83 6.98
C SER A 151 34.69 20.51 6.84
N SER A 152 33.74 19.98 6.07
CA SER A 152 32.41 20.60 5.92
C SER A 152 31.27 19.58 5.78
N ALA A 153 30.05 20.02 6.09
CA ALA A 153 28.85 19.17 5.95
C ALA A 153 28.75 18.59 4.54
N THR A 154 28.53 17.27 4.46
CA THR A 154 28.45 16.52 3.21
C THR A 154 27.01 16.58 2.72
N PRO A 155 26.71 17.20 1.56
CA PRO A 155 25.37 17.17 0.98
C PRO A 155 24.87 15.74 0.85
N GLN A 156 23.65 15.52 1.36
CA GLN A 156 22.97 14.24 1.34
C GLN A 156 21.52 14.44 0.94
N THR A 157 21.01 13.52 0.15
CA THR A 157 19.60 13.49 -0.23
C THR A 157 19.04 12.08 -0.17
N TYR A 158 17.74 11.94 0.02
CA TYR A 158 17.06 10.64 0.04
C TYR A 158 15.79 10.63 -0.76
N LYS A 159 15.47 9.44 -1.24
CA LYS A 159 14.25 9.14 -1.93
C LYS A 159 13.66 7.85 -1.35
N THR A 160 12.39 7.88 -0.95
CA THR A 160 11.65 6.68 -0.56
C THR A 160 11.27 5.90 -1.80
N ILE A 161 11.48 4.59 -1.76
CA ILE A 161 11.08 3.65 -2.82
C ILE A 161 9.99 2.76 -2.26
N ARG A 162 9.01 2.41 -3.10
CA ARG A 162 7.96 1.44 -2.77
C ARG A 162 8.17 0.16 -3.56
N ILE A 163 8.20 -0.95 -2.87
CA ILE A 163 8.15 -2.28 -3.47
C ILE A 163 6.73 -2.79 -3.21
N ASN A 164 5.97 -2.96 -4.27
CA ASN A 164 4.61 -3.49 -4.22
C ASN A 164 4.63 -4.92 -4.73
N ARG A 165 3.75 -5.76 -4.17
CA ARG A 165 3.53 -7.10 -4.70
C ARG A 165 2.12 -7.16 -5.27
N THR A 166 2.00 -7.70 -6.50
CA THR A 166 0.72 -7.92 -7.17
C THR A 166 0.46 -9.40 -7.34
N LEU A 167 -0.77 -9.74 -7.69
CA LEU A 167 -1.17 -11.14 -7.87
C LEU A 167 -0.37 -11.83 -8.98
N PRO A 168 -0.08 -13.13 -8.83
CA PRO A 168 0.49 -13.94 -9.91
C PRO A 168 -0.46 -14.02 -11.11
N SER A 169 0.08 -14.28 -12.30
CA SER A 169 -0.74 -14.49 -13.50
C SER A 169 -1.63 -15.73 -13.40
N SER A 170 -1.30 -16.66 -12.51
CA SER A 170 -2.02 -17.91 -12.23
C SER A 170 -3.17 -17.76 -11.21
N ALA A 171 -3.38 -16.57 -10.64
CA ALA A 171 -4.37 -16.35 -9.57
C ALA A 171 -5.83 -16.31 -10.07
N PHE A 172 -6.18 -17.19 -11.01
CA PHE A 172 -7.54 -17.26 -11.58
C PHE A 172 -8.61 -17.55 -10.53
N GLU A 173 -8.31 -18.40 -9.53
CA GLU A 173 -9.23 -18.73 -8.44
C GLU A 173 -9.67 -17.51 -7.61
N LEU A 174 -8.86 -16.45 -7.59
CA LEU A 174 -9.21 -15.21 -6.89
C LEU A 174 -10.16 -14.32 -7.70
N MET A 175 -10.38 -14.65 -8.98
CA MET A 175 -11.34 -13.98 -9.85
C MET A 175 -12.72 -14.62 -9.81
N ASP A 176 -12.89 -15.77 -9.12
CA ASP A 176 -14.17 -16.40 -8.95
C ASP A 176 -15.05 -15.64 -7.95
N PRO A 177 -16.37 -15.62 -8.17
CA PRO A 177 -17.32 -15.06 -7.22
C PRO A 177 -17.25 -15.78 -5.87
N VAL A 178 -17.31 -15.01 -4.80
CA VAL A 178 -17.44 -15.57 -3.45
C VAL A 178 -18.84 -15.32 -2.95
N THR A 179 -19.54 -16.40 -2.57
CA THR A 179 -20.91 -16.33 -2.07
C THR A 179 -21.01 -17.05 -0.72
N VAL A 180 -21.70 -16.43 0.20
CA VAL A 180 -22.13 -17.04 1.45
C VAL A 180 -23.67 -17.07 1.49
N GLU A 181 -24.22 -18.25 1.72
CA GLU A 181 -25.66 -18.48 1.76
C GLU A 181 -26.05 -19.21 3.03
N GLY A 182 -27.28 -19.01 3.46
CA GLY A 182 -27.81 -19.71 4.62
C GLY A 182 -29.16 -19.19 5.09
N THR A 183 -29.50 -19.60 6.30
CA THR A 183 -30.68 -19.10 7.00
C THR A 183 -30.26 -18.59 8.37
N TRP A 184 -30.80 -17.43 8.75
CA TRP A 184 -30.70 -16.92 10.09
C TRP A 184 -31.93 -17.27 10.91
N GLY A 185 -31.83 -18.37 11.67
CA GLY A 185 -32.95 -19.00 12.30
C GLY A 185 -33.97 -19.48 11.26
N GLU A 186 -35.22 -19.50 11.64
CA GLU A 186 -36.35 -19.81 10.72
C GLU A 186 -36.91 -18.54 10.07
N LYS A 187 -36.28 -17.38 10.25
CA LYS A 187 -36.83 -16.06 9.91
C LYS A 187 -36.40 -15.53 8.55
N LEU A 188 -35.13 -15.73 8.19
CA LEU A 188 -34.55 -15.06 7.02
C LEU A 188 -33.56 -15.97 6.28
N ARG A 189 -33.83 -16.25 5.01
CA ARG A 189 -32.83 -16.83 4.09
C ARG A 189 -32.03 -15.71 3.48
N TYR A 190 -30.72 -15.91 3.33
CA TYR A 190 -29.83 -14.93 2.73
C TYR A 190 -28.89 -15.57 1.73
N SER A 191 -28.46 -14.76 0.73
CA SER A 191 -27.35 -15.01 -0.17
C SER A 191 -26.61 -13.69 -0.33
N ILE A 192 -25.33 -13.68 0.00
CA ILE A 192 -24.46 -12.48 -0.05
C ILE A 192 -23.24 -12.85 -0.89
N SER A 193 -22.97 -12.08 -1.93
CA SER A 193 -21.89 -12.36 -2.88
C SER A 193 -21.10 -11.14 -3.27
N ILE A 194 -19.82 -11.36 -3.59
CA ILE A 194 -18.93 -10.42 -4.28
C ILE A 194 -18.50 -11.06 -5.60
N GLY A 195 -18.37 -10.24 -6.64
CA GLY A 195 -18.11 -10.73 -8.00
C GLY A 195 -16.77 -11.45 -8.16
N HIS A 196 -15.77 -11.09 -7.36
CA HIS A 196 -14.45 -11.73 -7.31
C HIS A 196 -13.81 -11.50 -5.94
N ARG A 197 -12.99 -12.46 -5.53
CA ARG A 197 -12.33 -12.42 -4.23
C ARG A 197 -11.22 -11.39 -4.16
N ALA A 198 -10.48 -11.19 -5.27
CA ALA A 198 -9.39 -10.23 -5.34
C ALA A 198 -9.90 -8.85 -5.73
N ILE A 199 -9.58 -7.84 -4.92
CA ILE A 199 -10.01 -6.44 -5.10
C ILE A 199 -8.75 -5.56 -5.16
N ALA A 200 -8.60 -4.80 -6.23
CA ALA A 200 -7.51 -3.86 -6.35
C ALA A 200 -7.70 -2.68 -5.40
N LEU A 201 -6.64 -2.29 -4.68
CA LEU A 201 -6.63 -1.09 -3.85
C LEU A 201 -6.96 0.16 -4.69
N GLY A 202 -7.69 1.10 -4.11
CA GLY A 202 -8.17 2.31 -4.81
C GLY A 202 -9.42 2.08 -5.67
N THR A 203 -10.00 0.87 -5.68
CA THR A 203 -11.27 0.55 -6.34
C THR A 203 -12.40 0.38 -5.32
N ALA A 204 -13.44 -0.38 -5.64
CA ALA A 204 -14.56 -0.67 -4.76
C ALA A 204 -14.90 -2.16 -4.77
N ILE A 205 -15.45 -2.66 -3.67
CA ILE A 205 -15.96 -4.03 -3.56
C ILE A 205 -17.38 -4.06 -4.11
N PRO A 206 -17.67 -4.79 -5.21
CA PRO A 206 -19.02 -4.97 -5.71
C PRO A 206 -19.75 -6.01 -4.86
N LEU A 207 -20.70 -5.57 -4.04
CA LEU A 207 -21.48 -6.42 -3.13
C LEU A 207 -22.90 -6.58 -3.63
N GLU A 208 -23.34 -7.83 -3.77
CA GLU A 208 -24.74 -8.18 -3.99
C GLU A 208 -25.31 -8.90 -2.76
N MET A 209 -26.46 -8.47 -2.29
CA MET A 209 -27.17 -9.10 -1.17
C MET A 209 -28.59 -9.43 -1.58
N ARG A 210 -29.02 -10.65 -1.28
CA ARG A 210 -30.38 -11.15 -1.47
C ARG A 210 -30.91 -11.70 -0.16
N PHE A 211 -32.13 -11.31 0.19
CA PHE A 211 -32.78 -11.75 1.41
C PHE A 211 -34.23 -12.19 1.12
N ALA A 212 -34.59 -13.31 1.64
CA ALA A 212 -35.98 -13.83 1.53
C ALA A 212 -36.51 -14.06 2.95
N PRO A 213 -37.48 -13.25 3.42
CA PRO A 213 -38.20 -13.50 4.67
C PRO A 213 -38.92 -14.84 4.60
N LEU A 214 -38.80 -15.65 5.63
CA LEU A 214 -39.47 -16.94 5.80
C LEU A 214 -40.73 -16.79 6.67
N GLU A 215 -40.78 -15.78 7.52
CA GLU A 215 -41.90 -15.43 8.39
C GLU A 215 -42.58 -14.16 7.89
N GLU A 216 -43.93 -14.13 7.97
CA GLU A 216 -44.70 -12.94 7.62
C GLU A 216 -44.41 -11.79 8.60
N GLY A 217 -44.27 -10.58 8.07
CA GLY A 217 -43.98 -9.39 8.87
C GLY A 217 -42.50 -9.13 9.17
N THR A 218 -41.62 -10.07 8.85
CA THR A 218 -40.18 -9.84 8.95
C THR A 218 -39.72 -8.73 8.00
N ARG A 219 -39.11 -7.67 8.53
CA ARG A 219 -38.62 -6.53 7.78
C ARG A 219 -37.13 -6.35 7.98
N ILE A 220 -36.41 -6.00 6.91
CA ILE A 220 -34.98 -5.67 6.99
C ILE A 220 -34.86 -4.17 6.94
N SER A 221 -34.21 -3.58 7.95
CA SER A 221 -34.10 -2.11 8.04
C SER A 221 -32.84 -1.59 7.38
N GLN A 222 -31.68 -2.24 7.61
CA GLN A 222 -30.40 -1.84 7.04
C GLN A 222 -29.38 -2.96 7.08
N ALA A 223 -28.39 -2.88 6.21
CA ALA A 223 -27.13 -3.61 6.33
C ALA A 223 -25.99 -2.65 6.68
N LYS A 224 -25.12 -3.06 7.59
CA LYS A 224 -23.87 -2.40 7.92
C LYS A 224 -22.74 -3.29 7.41
N CYS A 225 -21.91 -2.77 6.51
CA CYS A 225 -20.73 -3.45 6.01
C CYS A 225 -19.49 -2.85 6.66
N GLN A 226 -18.52 -3.69 7.03
CA GLN A 226 -17.24 -3.27 7.62
C GLN A 226 -16.14 -4.10 6.98
N LEU A 227 -15.09 -3.43 6.52
CA LEU A 227 -13.85 -4.07 6.11
C LEU A 227 -12.92 -4.16 7.31
N LEU A 228 -12.59 -5.37 7.70
CA LEU A 228 -11.71 -5.69 8.82
C LEU A 228 -10.36 -6.12 8.28
N GLU A 229 -9.28 -5.57 8.83
CA GLU A 229 -7.90 -5.94 8.55
C GLU A 229 -7.34 -6.68 9.77
N SER A 230 -6.85 -7.89 9.57
CA SER A 230 -6.30 -8.76 10.62
C SER A 230 -4.80 -8.89 10.46
N HIS A 231 -4.06 -8.50 11.49
CA HIS A 231 -2.60 -8.55 11.51
C HIS A 231 -2.12 -9.70 12.38
N LYS A 232 -1.20 -10.50 11.87
CA LYS A 232 -0.50 -11.55 12.61
C LYS A 232 1.00 -11.35 12.45
N VAL A 233 1.72 -11.37 13.57
CA VAL A 233 3.18 -11.31 13.59
C VAL A 233 3.68 -12.50 14.37
N LYS A 234 4.59 -13.30 13.80
CA LYS A 234 5.24 -14.40 14.53
C LYS A 234 6.31 -13.82 15.44
N ALA A 235 6.34 -14.22 16.71
CA ALA A 235 7.31 -13.75 17.69
C ALA A 235 8.60 -14.56 17.62
N GLY A 236 9.67 -13.98 17.09
CA GLY A 236 11.05 -14.45 17.22
C GLY A 236 11.29 -15.94 16.94
N LYS A 237 12.16 -16.58 17.73
CA LYS A 237 12.51 -18.02 17.64
C LYS A 237 11.41 -18.97 18.11
N SER A 238 10.40 -18.48 18.78
CA SER A 238 9.20 -19.23 19.18
C SER A 238 8.21 -19.12 18.02
N GLN A 239 7.82 -20.25 17.43
CA GLN A 239 6.84 -20.32 16.34
C GLN A 239 5.41 -19.89 16.76
N GLN A 240 5.27 -19.28 17.91
CA GLN A 240 3.98 -18.77 18.40
C GLN A 240 3.60 -17.49 17.62
N THR A 241 2.53 -17.60 16.86
CA THR A 241 1.91 -16.44 16.19
C THR A 241 1.35 -15.51 17.26
N THR A 242 1.90 -14.32 17.39
CA THR A 242 1.32 -13.29 18.24
C THR A 242 0.29 -12.54 17.42
N PHE A 243 -0.98 -12.70 17.77
CA PHE A 243 -2.05 -11.90 17.18
C PHE A 243 -1.87 -10.43 17.59
N VAL A 244 -1.82 -9.53 16.62
CA VAL A 244 -1.58 -8.10 16.88
C VAL A 244 -2.88 -7.32 17.00
N GLY A 245 -3.96 -7.81 16.45
CA GLY A 245 -5.29 -7.22 16.52
C GLY A 245 -5.96 -7.05 15.17
N ASP A 246 -7.26 -6.81 15.22
CA ASP A 246 -8.07 -6.42 14.07
C ASP A 246 -8.21 -4.90 14.04
N ARG A 247 -8.26 -4.34 12.83
CA ARG A 247 -8.49 -2.92 12.59
C ARG A 247 -9.69 -2.76 11.66
N ASP A 248 -10.60 -1.86 12.01
CA ASP A 248 -11.63 -1.38 11.11
C ASP A 248 -10.98 -0.47 10.05
N VAL A 249 -10.98 -0.90 8.79
CA VAL A 249 -10.41 -0.14 7.66
C VAL A 249 -11.45 0.82 7.10
N ALA A 250 -12.66 0.33 6.86
CA ALA A 250 -13.75 1.13 6.31
C ALA A 250 -15.11 0.57 6.75
N GLY A 251 -16.13 1.43 6.74
CA GLY A 251 -17.49 1.04 7.10
C GLY A 251 -18.54 1.77 6.28
N TRP A 252 -19.56 1.02 5.85
CA TRP A 252 -20.65 1.52 5.02
C TRP A 252 -21.98 1.10 5.62
N LYS A 253 -22.99 1.97 5.47
CA LYS A 253 -24.35 1.69 5.83
C LYS A 253 -25.20 1.70 4.56
N THR A 254 -25.92 0.64 4.35
CA THR A 254 -26.78 0.45 3.19
C THR A 254 -28.21 0.35 3.64
N PRO A 255 -29.06 1.33 3.32
CA PRO A 255 -30.51 1.14 3.49
C PRO A 255 -30.97 0.03 2.54
N ILE A 256 -31.78 -0.87 3.04
CA ILE A 256 -32.36 -1.92 2.19
C ILE A 256 -33.73 -1.40 1.78
N ASN A 257 -33.84 -0.95 0.52
CA ASN A 257 -35.09 -0.48 -0.03
C ASN A 257 -36.01 -1.66 -0.27
N ASN A 258 -37.19 -1.59 0.34
CA ASN A 258 -38.28 -2.55 0.15
C ASN A 258 -38.93 -2.34 -1.22
N HIS A 259 -38.23 -2.60 -2.31
CA HIS A 259 -38.91 -2.81 -3.58
C HIS A 259 -39.54 -4.20 -3.53
N GLU A 260 -40.75 -4.26 -2.99
CA GLU A 260 -41.62 -5.40 -3.07
C GLU A 260 -41.92 -5.65 -4.54
N ASN A 261 -41.23 -6.59 -5.16
CA ASN A 261 -41.85 -7.32 -6.28
C ASN A 261 -42.96 -8.15 -5.69
N LEU A 262 -44.20 -7.74 -5.92
CA LEU A 262 -45.41 -8.34 -5.38
C LEU A 262 -45.56 -9.86 -5.69
N GLU A 263 -44.77 -10.40 -6.63
CA GLU A 263 -44.77 -11.81 -7.00
C GLU A 263 -43.69 -12.65 -6.33
N GLN A 264 -42.59 -12.02 -5.82
CA GLN A 264 -41.51 -12.74 -5.13
C GLN A 264 -41.09 -11.95 -3.89
N ARG A 265 -41.38 -12.48 -2.71
CA ARG A 265 -41.02 -11.93 -1.40
C ARG A 265 -39.50 -11.98 -1.16
N PHE A 266 -38.68 -11.29 -1.94
CA PHE A 266 -37.27 -11.18 -1.69
C PHE A 266 -36.75 -9.75 -1.89
N TYR A 267 -35.75 -9.38 -1.08
CA TYR A 267 -35.04 -8.10 -1.20
C TYR A 267 -33.72 -8.34 -1.93
N LYS A 268 -33.48 -7.60 -2.99
CA LYS A 268 -32.19 -7.60 -3.69
C LYS A 268 -31.59 -6.20 -3.63
N THR A 269 -30.33 -6.10 -3.22
CA THR A 269 -29.58 -4.85 -3.25
C THR A 269 -28.18 -5.07 -3.78
N MET A 270 -27.69 -4.13 -4.58
CA MET A 270 -26.34 -4.10 -5.11
C MET A 270 -25.67 -2.83 -4.61
N GLN A 271 -24.45 -2.95 -4.11
CA GLN A 271 -23.67 -1.85 -3.55
C GLN A 271 -22.26 -1.89 -4.07
N SER A 272 -21.71 -0.70 -4.32
CA SER A 272 -20.29 -0.51 -4.56
C SER A 272 -19.69 0.08 -3.29
N LEU A 273 -18.78 -0.64 -2.63
CA LEU A 273 -18.16 -0.25 -1.37
C LEU A 273 -16.76 0.30 -1.65
N PRO A 274 -16.58 1.63 -1.76
CA PRO A 274 -15.30 2.22 -2.15
C PRO A 274 -14.24 1.98 -1.07
N LEU A 275 -13.05 1.50 -1.50
CA LEU A 275 -11.90 1.34 -0.63
C LEU A 275 -11.24 2.68 -0.34
N PRO A 276 -10.55 2.83 0.82
CA PRO A 276 -9.72 3.99 1.09
C PRO A 276 -8.67 4.19 0.00
N ALA A 277 -8.45 5.46 -0.39
CA ALA A 277 -7.53 5.80 -1.47
C ALA A 277 -6.06 5.90 -1.02
N GLU A 278 -5.79 6.00 0.29
CA GLU A 278 -4.43 6.17 0.81
C GLU A 278 -3.85 4.83 1.30
N PRO A 279 -2.60 4.47 0.88
CA PRO A 279 -1.96 3.21 1.30
C PRO A 279 -1.80 3.03 2.81
N LYS A 280 -1.76 4.11 3.57
CA LYS A 280 -1.69 4.07 5.05
C LYS A 280 -3.02 3.69 5.70
N GLU A 281 -4.13 3.91 4.99
CA GLU A 281 -5.48 3.63 5.49
C GLU A 281 -5.93 2.22 5.15
N CYS A 282 -5.46 1.69 4.02
CA CYS A 282 -5.77 0.35 3.55
C CYS A 282 -4.55 -0.25 2.86
N SER A 283 -4.03 -1.34 3.38
CA SER A 283 -2.86 -2.02 2.86
C SER A 283 -3.26 -3.28 2.06
N PRO A 284 -2.41 -3.81 1.15
CA PRO A 284 -2.69 -5.08 0.50
C PRO A 284 -2.59 -6.25 1.48
N ASP A 285 -3.23 -7.37 1.16
CA ASP A 285 -2.93 -8.66 1.79
C ASP A 285 -1.46 -8.98 1.57
N MET A 286 -0.80 -9.51 2.61
CA MET A 286 0.62 -9.87 2.52
C MET A 286 0.96 -11.03 3.45
N GLU A 287 2.02 -11.76 3.05
CA GLU A 287 2.67 -12.73 3.91
C GLU A 287 4.19 -12.66 3.68
N SER A 288 4.90 -11.98 4.56
CA SER A 288 6.33 -11.73 4.43
C SER A 288 6.98 -11.50 5.78
N TYR A 289 8.19 -12.03 6.01
CA TYR A 289 8.97 -11.83 7.22
C TYR A 289 8.20 -12.05 8.53
N ASP A 290 7.46 -13.15 8.62
CA ASP A 290 6.62 -13.48 9.79
C ASP A 290 5.48 -12.48 10.04
N ILE A 291 5.17 -11.61 9.08
CA ILE A 291 4.02 -10.72 9.08
C ILE A 291 3.00 -11.27 8.09
N SER A 292 1.78 -11.49 8.57
CA SER A 292 0.64 -11.84 7.71
C SER A 292 -0.46 -10.81 7.93
N MET A 293 -1.03 -10.34 6.83
CA MET A 293 -2.17 -9.45 6.82
C MET A 293 -3.25 -9.99 5.89
N THR A 294 -4.48 -10.03 6.39
CA THR A 294 -5.64 -10.54 5.67
C THR A 294 -6.84 -9.65 5.90
N HIS A 295 -7.77 -9.66 4.94
CA HIS A 295 -8.98 -8.85 5.02
C HIS A 295 -10.24 -9.69 5.02
N LEU A 296 -11.26 -9.19 5.72
CA LEU A 296 -12.58 -9.80 5.85
C LEU A 296 -13.66 -8.72 5.70
N LEU A 297 -14.59 -8.92 4.79
CA LEU A 297 -15.80 -8.10 4.71
C LEU A 297 -16.85 -8.67 5.65
N SER A 298 -17.17 -7.96 6.71
CA SER A 298 -18.23 -8.30 7.68
C SER A 298 -19.50 -7.55 7.34
N ILE A 299 -20.61 -8.25 7.27
CA ILE A 299 -21.94 -7.71 6.99
C ILE A 299 -22.86 -7.99 8.17
N GLU A 300 -23.35 -6.93 8.84
CA GLU A 300 -24.36 -7.02 9.90
C GLU A 300 -25.69 -6.52 9.35
N VAL A 301 -26.71 -7.36 9.40
CA VAL A 301 -28.07 -7.06 8.93
C VAL A 301 -28.99 -6.91 10.12
N THR A 302 -29.75 -5.82 10.15
CA THR A 302 -30.71 -5.54 11.21
C THR A 302 -32.13 -5.92 10.73
N VAL A 303 -32.73 -6.83 11.43
CA VAL A 303 -34.06 -7.40 11.12
C VAL A 303 -35.02 -7.05 12.23
N GLN A 304 -36.22 -6.56 11.85
CA GLN A 304 -37.32 -6.25 12.75
C GLN A 304 -38.38 -7.34 12.59
N ASP A 305 -38.88 -7.84 13.71
CA ASP A 305 -39.98 -8.78 13.75
C ASP A 305 -41.32 -8.03 13.68
N SER A 306 -42.38 -8.74 13.24
CA SER A 306 -43.75 -8.20 13.12
C SER A 306 -44.40 -7.82 14.46
N ASP A 307 -43.93 -8.36 15.56
CA ASP A 307 -44.57 -8.27 16.88
C ASP A 307 -44.26 -6.98 17.66
N ASN A 308 -44.07 -5.82 17.02
CA ASN A 308 -43.81 -4.57 17.70
C ASN A 308 -42.69 -4.66 18.78
N SER A 309 -41.83 -5.67 18.69
CA SER A 309 -40.73 -5.85 19.60
C SER A 309 -39.76 -4.64 19.46
N PRO A 310 -39.48 -3.93 20.55
CA PRO A 310 -38.51 -2.83 20.50
C PRO A 310 -37.08 -3.30 20.19
N PHE A 311 -36.87 -4.62 20.15
CA PHE A 311 -35.55 -5.23 19.92
C PHE A 311 -35.43 -5.69 18.47
N ALA A 312 -34.52 -5.05 17.73
CA ALA A 312 -34.12 -5.51 16.40
C ALA A 312 -33.08 -6.63 16.54
N ASN A 313 -33.29 -7.73 15.84
CA ASN A 313 -32.32 -8.82 15.75
C ASN A 313 -31.19 -8.43 14.80
N LYS A 314 -29.95 -8.75 15.17
CA LYS A 314 -28.77 -8.52 14.35
C LYS A 314 -28.15 -9.83 13.93
N TYR A 315 -28.03 -10.01 12.63
CA TYR A 315 -27.42 -11.19 12.03
C TYR A 315 -26.12 -10.80 11.33
N ARG A 316 -25.15 -11.70 11.32
CA ARG A 316 -23.84 -11.45 10.71
C ARG A 316 -23.47 -12.51 9.69
N ALA A 317 -22.87 -12.06 8.61
CA ALA A 317 -22.17 -12.88 7.64
C ALA A 317 -20.82 -12.26 7.34
N SER A 318 -19.87 -13.05 6.83
CA SER A 318 -18.57 -12.55 6.46
C SER A 318 -18.04 -13.25 5.22
N LEU A 319 -17.34 -12.46 4.38
CA LEU A 319 -16.72 -12.92 3.15
C LEU A 319 -15.22 -12.60 3.20
N PRO A 320 -14.34 -13.59 2.92
CA PRO A 320 -12.92 -13.31 2.76
C PRO A 320 -12.71 -12.51 1.48
N VAL A 321 -11.92 -11.44 1.57
CA VAL A 321 -11.48 -10.63 0.44
C VAL A 321 -9.96 -10.60 0.42
N VAL A 322 -9.37 -10.50 -0.76
CA VAL A 322 -7.92 -10.35 -0.95
C VAL A 322 -7.67 -8.99 -1.58
N LEU A 323 -7.09 -8.09 -0.84
CA LEU A 323 -6.72 -6.76 -1.35
C LEU A 323 -5.32 -6.81 -1.95
N PHE A 324 -5.15 -6.25 -3.13
CA PHE A 324 -3.85 -6.26 -3.80
C PHE A 324 -3.50 -4.92 -4.44
N ALA A 325 -2.20 -4.65 -4.56
CA ALA A 325 -1.70 -3.50 -5.31
C ALA A 325 -1.69 -3.84 -6.80
N SER A 326 -2.37 -3.02 -7.61
CA SER A 326 -2.44 -3.21 -9.07
C SER A 326 -1.51 -2.24 -9.79
N PRO A 327 -0.74 -2.68 -10.80
CA PRO A 327 0.04 -1.77 -11.65
C PRO A 327 -0.83 -0.74 -12.40
N GLN A 328 -2.12 -1.03 -12.60
CA GLN A 328 -3.10 -0.12 -13.22
C GLN A 328 -3.62 0.95 -12.25
N MET A 329 -3.36 0.78 -10.95
CA MET A 329 -3.73 1.70 -9.89
C MET A 329 -2.48 2.13 -9.10
N PRO A 330 -1.50 2.83 -9.76
CA PRO A 330 -0.30 3.29 -9.07
C PRO A 330 -0.63 4.36 -8.02
N ILE A 331 0.36 4.65 -7.19
CA ILE A 331 0.27 5.71 -6.19
C ILE A 331 0.78 7.01 -6.81
N ASP A 332 0.00 8.08 -6.73
CA ASP A 332 0.36 9.40 -7.24
C ASP A 332 1.28 10.18 -6.26
N ALA A 333 1.67 11.39 -6.69
CA ALA A 333 2.49 12.29 -5.88
C ALA A 333 1.81 12.73 -4.56
N ASN A 334 0.48 12.62 -4.47
CA ASN A 334 -0.30 12.91 -3.26
C ASN A 334 -0.46 11.69 -2.36
N ASN A 335 0.25 10.59 -2.67
CA ASN A 335 0.19 9.32 -1.95
C ASN A 335 -1.20 8.68 -1.96
N LYS A 336 -1.88 8.72 -3.11
CA LYS A 336 -3.19 8.09 -3.33
C LYS A 336 -3.13 7.11 -4.49
N PHE A 337 -3.90 6.02 -4.38
CA PHE A 337 -4.12 5.13 -5.51
C PHE A 337 -4.96 5.86 -6.57
N VAL A 338 -4.48 5.89 -7.79
CA VAL A 338 -5.14 6.55 -8.93
C VAL A 338 -5.10 5.64 -10.13
N ARG A 339 -6.14 5.71 -10.98
CA ARG A 339 -6.15 4.94 -12.22
C ARG A 339 -5.06 5.47 -13.16
N SER A 340 -4.21 4.59 -13.67
CA SER A 340 -3.18 4.96 -14.64
C SER A 340 -3.85 5.44 -15.93
N THR A 341 -3.46 6.63 -16.38
CA THR A 341 -3.88 7.20 -17.68
C THR A 341 -2.92 6.83 -18.82
N CYS A 342 -1.82 6.12 -18.51
CA CYS A 342 -0.87 5.69 -19.53
C CYS A 342 -1.44 4.55 -20.38
N PRO A 343 -1.62 4.73 -21.71
CA PRO A 343 -2.18 3.69 -22.58
C PRO A 343 -1.19 2.58 -22.98
N ASN A 344 0.02 2.53 -22.42
CA ASN A 344 1.08 1.60 -22.81
C ASN A 344 1.63 0.80 -21.65
N ILE A 345 0.82 -0.07 -21.08
CA ILE A 345 1.32 -1.32 -20.51
C ILE A 345 0.54 -2.42 -21.25
N ASN A 346 1.05 -2.81 -22.42
CA ASN A 346 0.75 -4.07 -23.06
C ASN A 346 1.26 -5.19 -22.14
N GLU A 347 0.50 -5.55 -21.13
CA GLU A 347 0.67 -6.78 -20.40
C GLU A 347 -0.71 -7.41 -20.29
N ASP A 348 -0.82 -8.57 -20.95
CA ASP A 348 -1.93 -9.48 -21.06
C ASP A 348 -2.77 -9.66 -19.79
N PHE A 349 -3.69 -8.74 -19.55
CA PHE A 349 -4.89 -9.03 -18.80
C PHE A 349 -6.06 -8.98 -19.78
N PRO A 350 -6.90 -10.03 -19.86
CA PRO A 350 -8.14 -9.93 -20.62
C PRO A 350 -8.93 -8.75 -20.05
N GLU A 351 -9.38 -7.87 -20.94
CA GLU A 351 -10.28 -6.78 -20.59
C GLU A 351 -11.46 -7.36 -19.81
N LEU A 352 -11.50 -7.06 -18.53
CA LEU A 352 -12.71 -7.23 -17.74
C LEU A 352 -13.67 -6.15 -18.21
N SER A 353 -14.43 -6.47 -19.26
CA SER A 353 -15.62 -5.71 -19.64
C SER A 353 -16.58 -5.71 -18.46
N ILE A 354 -16.89 -4.50 -17.97
CA ILE A 354 -17.91 -4.25 -16.94
C ILE A 354 -19.30 -4.54 -17.50
#